data_91a12e0412b4e8712e4ddd8c16e93a19
#
_entry.id   91a12e0412b4e8712e4ddd8c16e93a19
#
_cell.length_a   1.000
_cell.length_b   1.000
_cell.length_c   1.000
_cell.angle_alpha   90.00
_cell.angle_beta   90.00
_cell.angle_gamma   90.00
#
_symmetry.space_group_name_H-M   'P 1'
#
loop_
_entity.id
_entity.type
_entity.pdbx_description
1 polymer ?
#
loop_
_entity_poly.entity_id
_entity_poly.type
_entity_poly.pdbx_seq_one_letter_code
_entity_poly.pdbx_strand_id
1 'polypeptide(L)'
;MLSSQRSHYRVRPILCKVNYFICNKEKVLRQDACFKHVFSNFVATDKYWIFIERTTDMTQQEDIKRAVEVMKKGGVILYPTDTVWGIGCDATNAEAVAKIYDIKKRDDSKAMICLADSDTRIQRYVRNVPNVAWDLLEVSEKPTTVILDNAVNLAPNLIAEDGSIAMRITKEPFSKELCYRFQKPIVSTSANISGEPAAQNYCDIAPELLEAVDYVCWSRRQEHKPHTPSSIIKITNDGVVTIIRK
;
A
#
# COMPACT_ATOMS: atom_id res chain seq x y z
N MET A 1 7.35 9.65 -44.55
CA MET A 1 7.28 10.61 -43.43
C MET A 1 5.86 10.65 -42.93
N LEU A 2 5.55 9.88 -41.87
CA LEU A 2 4.23 9.86 -41.23
C LEU A 2 4.43 10.38 -39.79
N SER A 3 3.98 11.61 -39.58
CA SER A 3 4.02 12.29 -38.29
C SER A 3 3.02 11.66 -37.34
N SER A 4 3.50 11.15 -36.19
CA SER A 4 2.70 10.67 -35.10
C SER A 4 2.01 11.85 -34.40
N GLN A 5 0.71 12.03 -34.62
CA GLN A 5 -0.11 12.90 -33.77
C GLN A 5 -0.52 12.14 -32.52
N ARG A 6 0.12 12.46 -31.41
CA ARG A 6 -0.36 12.08 -30.06
C ARG A 6 -1.62 12.88 -29.77
N SER A 7 -2.78 12.21 -29.69
CA SER A 7 -4.01 12.84 -29.25
C SER A 7 -3.96 13.07 -27.74
N HIS A 8 -3.94 14.33 -27.34
CA HIS A 8 -4.01 14.75 -25.95
C HIS A 8 -5.46 14.56 -25.44
N TYR A 9 -5.63 13.66 -24.48
CA TYR A 9 -6.87 13.58 -23.72
C TYR A 9 -6.84 14.67 -22.65
N ARG A 10 -7.72 15.67 -22.77
CA ARG A 10 -7.90 16.69 -21.75
C ARG A 10 -8.94 16.22 -20.76
N VAL A 11 -8.52 15.81 -19.55
CA VAL A 11 -9.39 15.57 -18.40
C VAL A 11 -9.70 16.94 -17.78
N ARG A 12 -10.96 17.36 -17.74
CA ARG A 12 -11.42 18.49 -16.92
C ARG A 12 -12.04 17.93 -15.65
N PRO A 13 -11.56 18.28 -14.45
CA PRO A 13 -12.25 17.94 -13.22
C PRO A 13 -13.43 18.88 -13.02
N ILE A 14 -14.64 18.35 -13.04
CA ILE A 14 -15.84 19.05 -12.54
C ILE A 14 -16.42 18.18 -11.42
N LEU A 15 -16.29 18.71 -10.22
CA LEU A 15 -17.03 18.43 -8.98
C LEU A 15 -17.80 17.09 -8.86
N CYS A 16 -17.35 16.29 -7.88
CA CYS A 16 -18.09 15.25 -7.16
C CYS A 16 -18.38 13.92 -7.86
N LYS A 17 -17.69 12.88 -7.43
CA LYS A 17 -18.13 11.47 -7.33
C LYS A 17 -18.30 10.62 -8.60
N VAL A 18 -17.96 11.08 -9.80
CA VAL A 18 -18.06 10.26 -11.01
C VAL A 18 -16.87 10.51 -11.94
N ASN A 19 -16.11 9.48 -12.26
CA ASN A 19 -15.09 9.55 -13.31
C ASN A 19 -15.79 9.38 -14.67
N TYR A 20 -15.65 10.37 -15.56
CA TYR A 20 -16.17 10.30 -16.91
C TYR A 20 -15.05 10.05 -17.92
N PHE A 21 -15.17 9.00 -18.73
CA PHE A 21 -14.40 8.86 -19.95
C PHE A 21 -15.29 9.24 -21.13
N ILE A 22 -14.90 10.26 -21.89
CA ILE A 22 -15.61 10.70 -23.08
C ILE A 22 -14.82 10.19 -24.31
N CYS A 23 -15.43 9.33 -25.09
CA CYS A 23 -14.86 8.82 -26.31
C CYS A 23 -15.72 9.23 -27.53
N ASN A 24 -15.08 9.75 -28.60
CA ASN A 24 -15.79 10.16 -29.82
C ASN A 24 -16.28 8.93 -30.59
N LYS A 25 -17.60 8.86 -30.88
CA LYS A 25 -18.26 7.75 -31.58
C LYS A 25 -17.64 7.42 -32.93
N GLU A 26 -17.21 8.41 -33.71
CA GLU A 26 -16.65 8.19 -35.04
C GLU A 26 -15.31 7.46 -35.05
N LYS A 27 -14.51 7.57 -33.97
CA LYS A 27 -13.24 6.85 -33.85
C LYS A 27 -13.38 5.42 -33.36
N VAL A 28 -14.43 5.11 -32.62
CA VAL A 28 -14.67 3.77 -32.01
C VAL A 28 -15.34 2.82 -33.00
N LEU A 29 -16.15 3.30 -33.92
CA LEU A 29 -16.86 2.47 -34.92
C LEU A 29 -15.92 1.87 -36.00
N ARG A 30 -14.66 2.27 -36.04
CA ARG A 30 -13.66 1.75 -37.00
C ARG A 30 -12.77 0.63 -36.46
N GLN A 31 -12.90 0.28 -35.19
CA GLN A 31 -12.13 -0.82 -34.58
C GLN A 31 -13.06 -1.70 -33.73
N ASP A 32 -13.39 -2.84 -34.30
CA ASP A 32 -13.83 -4.10 -33.72
C ASP A 32 -15.17 -4.28 -33.01
N ALA A 33 -15.90 -5.29 -33.51
CA ALA A 33 -17.15 -5.87 -33.00
C ALA A 33 -17.06 -6.44 -31.55
N CYS A 34 -15.88 -6.47 -30.95
CA CYS A 34 -15.62 -6.98 -29.60
C CYS A 34 -16.04 -5.98 -28.50
N PHE A 35 -16.19 -4.71 -28.83
CA PHE A 35 -16.47 -3.64 -27.86
C PHE A 35 -17.91 -3.67 -27.26
N LYS A 36 -18.86 -4.33 -27.93
CA LYS A 36 -20.28 -4.29 -27.52
C LYS A 36 -20.65 -5.19 -26.33
N HIS A 37 -19.81 -6.17 -25.97
CA HIS A 37 -20.14 -7.14 -24.92
C HIS A 37 -19.56 -6.83 -23.52
N VAL A 38 -18.69 -5.85 -23.39
CA VAL A 38 -17.96 -5.59 -22.13
C VAL A 38 -18.54 -4.42 -21.31
N PHE A 39 -19.46 -3.61 -21.87
CA PHE A 39 -19.79 -2.33 -21.26
C PHE A 39 -21.29 -2.09 -21.07
N SER A 40 -21.79 -2.56 -19.92
CA SER A 40 -23.17 -2.26 -19.46
C SER A 40 -23.34 -0.81 -18.91
N ASN A 41 -22.27 -0.03 -18.81
CA ASN A 41 -22.24 1.27 -18.12
C ASN A 41 -22.02 2.49 -19.05
N PHE A 42 -22.23 2.34 -20.36
CA PHE A 42 -22.12 3.47 -21.29
C PHE A 42 -23.47 4.15 -21.51
N VAL A 43 -23.51 5.45 -21.32
CA VAL A 43 -24.61 6.31 -21.77
C VAL A 43 -24.22 6.92 -23.12
N ALA A 44 -25.03 6.65 -24.14
CA ALA A 44 -24.83 7.19 -25.48
C ALA A 44 -25.49 8.57 -25.59
N THR A 45 -24.69 9.57 -25.98
CA THR A 45 -25.21 10.85 -26.52
C THR A 45 -25.06 10.81 -28.05
N ASP A 46 -25.63 11.80 -28.76
CA ASP A 46 -25.58 11.82 -30.22
C ASP A 46 -24.18 11.82 -30.81
N LYS A 47 -23.19 12.31 -30.08
CA LYS A 47 -21.82 12.51 -30.55
C LYS A 47 -20.74 11.73 -29.80
N TYR A 48 -21.02 11.31 -28.56
CA TYR A 48 -20.03 10.74 -27.66
C TYR A 48 -20.60 9.53 -26.89
N TRP A 49 -19.72 8.60 -26.55
CA TRP A 49 -19.95 7.59 -25.54
C TRP A 49 -19.42 8.12 -24.21
N ILE A 50 -20.27 8.19 -23.20
CA ILE A 50 -19.89 8.60 -21.84
C ILE A 50 -19.87 7.33 -20.99
N PHE A 51 -18.69 6.93 -20.56
CA PHE A 51 -18.52 5.89 -19.55
C PHE A 51 -18.78 6.52 -18.18
N ILE A 52 -19.85 6.09 -17.54
CA ILE A 52 -20.15 6.45 -16.17
C ILE A 52 -19.71 5.28 -15.31
N GLU A 53 -18.50 5.37 -14.76
CA GLU A 53 -18.11 4.48 -13.68
C GLU A 53 -19.01 4.83 -12.48
N ARG A 54 -20.10 4.07 -12.29
CA ARG A 54 -20.78 4.07 -11.00
C ARG A 54 -19.78 3.50 -9.99
N THR A 55 -19.00 4.37 -9.39
CA THR A 55 -18.32 4.02 -8.15
C THR A 55 -19.44 3.75 -7.15
N THR A 56 -19.83 2.50 -7.01
CA THR A 56 -20.49 2.08 -5.76
C THR A 56 -19.55 2.55 -4.68
N ASP A 57 -19.99 3.47 -3.83
CA ASP A 57 -19.21 4.00 -2.73
C ASP A 57 -18.75 2.79 -1.89
N MET A 58 -17.55 2.29 -2.18
CA MET A 58 -16.97 1.16 -1.48
C MET A 58 -16.76 1.59 -0.05
N THR A 59 -17.43 0.94 0.88
CA THR A 59 -17.23 1.23 2.29
C THR A 59 -15.82 0.84 2.72
N GLN A 60 -15.27 1.54 3.70
CA GLN A 60 -13.96 1.17 4.25
C GLN A 60 -13.91 -0.29 4.71
N GLN A 61 -15.02 -0.83 5.21
CA GLN A 61 -15.09 -2.22 5.65
C GLN A 61 -15.00 -3.22 4.49
N GLU A 62 -15.63 -2.93 3.35
CA GLU A 62 -15.52 -3.75 2.13
C GLU A 62 -14.13 -3.68 1.53
N ASP A 63 -13.51 -2.49 1.54
CA ASP A 63 -12.14 -2.27 1.07
C ASP A 63 -11.15 -3.11 1.89
N ILE A 64 -11.23 -3.03 3.23
CA ILE A 64 -10.41 -3.85 4.14
C ILE A 64 -10.66 -5.35 3.91
N LYS A 65 -11.91 -5.78 3.74
CA LYS A 65 -12.24 -7.18 3.49
C LYS A 65 -11.55 -7.69 2.22
N ARG A 66 -11.61 -6.93 1.13
CA ARG A 66 -10.94 -7.28 -0.14
C ARG A 66 -9.42 -7.34 0.01
N ALA A 67 -8.82 -6.33 0.66
CA ALA A 67 -7.38 -6.32 0.94
C ALA A 67 -6.94 -7.57 1.73
N VAL A 68 -7.69 -7.95 2.76
CA VAL A 68 -7.44 -9.17 3.55
C VAL A 68 -7.55 -10.43 2.69
N GLU A 69 -8.56 -10.54 1.84
CA GLU A 69 -8.76 -11.69 0.95
C GLU A 69 -7.59 -11.85 -0.04
N VAL A 70 -7.09 -10.74 -0.60
CA VAL A 70 -5.94 -10.73 -1.50
C VAL A 70 -4.68 -11.18 -0.78
N MET A 71 -4.37 -10.61 0.40
CA MET A 71 -3.19 -11.00 1.18
C MET A 71 -3.24 -12.46 1.64
N LYS A 72 -4.42 -13.00 2.02
CA LYS A 72 -4.59 -14.42 2.38
C LYS A 72 -4.27 -15.37 1.22
N LYS A 73 -4.40 -14.90 -0.03
CA LYS A 73 -4.04 -15.64 -1.24
C LYS A 73 -2.58 -15.44 -1.66
N GLY A 74 -1.76 -14.76 -0.84
CA GLY A 74 -0.37 -14.43 -1.16
C GLY A 74 -0.21 -13.27 -2.13
N GLY A 75 -1.23 -12.42 -2.25
CA GLY A 75 -1.19 -11.20 -3.05
C GLY A 75 -0.55 -10.02 -2.33
N VAL A 76 -0.18 -9.02 -3.13
CA VAL A 76 0.39 -7.74 -2.72
C VAL A 76 -0.66 -6.65 -2.84
N ILE A 77 -0.74 -5.79 -1.85
CA ILE A 77 -1.68 -4.67 -1.81
C ILE A 77 -0.96 -3.32 -1.77
N LEU A 78 -1.63 -2.29 -2.27
CA LEU A 78 -1.26 -0.90 -2.09
C LEU A 78 -2.32 -0.25 -1.20
N TYR A 79 -1.90 0.35 -0.06
CA TYR A 79 -2.82 0.76 0.99
C TYR A 79 -2.36 2.01 1.75
N PRO A 80 -3.29 2.81 2.30
CA PRO A 80 -2.97 3.96 3.13
C PRO A 80 -2.47 3.53 4.51
N THR A 81 -1.50 4.28 5.04
CA THR A 81 -0.94 4.07 6.38
C THR A 81 -0.95 5.36 7.20
N ASP A 82 -0.44 5.28 8.42
CA ASP A 82 -0.19 6.43 9.31
C ASP A 82 0.96 7.34 8.85
N THR A 83 1.70 6.93 7.82
CA THR A 83 2.80 7.70 7.23
C THR A 83 2.51 8.01 5.77
N VAL A 84 3.10 7.30 4.84
CA VAL A 84 2.87 7.42 3.39
C VAL A 84 2.08 6.21 2.88
N TRP A 85 1.57 6.26 1.66
CA TRP A 85 1.02 5.08 1.01
C TRP A 85 2.04 3.96 0.99
N GLY A 86 1.61 2.75 1.35
CA GLY A 86 2.45 1.59 1.48
C GLY A 86 2.12 0.49 0.49
N ILE A 87 3.14 -0.28 0.11
CA ILE A 87 3.00 -1.59 -0.52
C ILE A 87 3.14 -2.62 0.59
N GLY A 88 2.24 -3.59 0.63
CA GLY A 88 2.24 -4.60 1.70
C GLY A 88 1.75 -5.97 1.26
N CYS A 89 2.11 -6.96 2.06
CA CYS A 89 1.67 -8.35 1.93
C CYS A 89 1.72 -9.06 3.30
N ASP A 90 1.37 -10.34 3.32
CA ASP A 90 1.55 -11.21 4.49
C ASP A 90 3.05 -11.30 4.86
N ALA A 91 3.44 -10.79 6.02
CA ALA A 91 4.82 -10.82 6.50
C ALA A 91 5.33 -12.25 6.83
N THR A 92 4.45 -13.24 6.82
CA THR A 92 4.81 -14.67 7.04
C THR A 92 4.97 -15.44 5.74
N ASN A 93 4.68 -14.83 4.58
CA ASN A 93 4.73 -15.48 3.27
C ASN A 93 5.96 -15.00 2.48
N ALA A 94 6.97 -15.85 2.36
CA ALA A 94 8.22 -15.54 1.68
C ALA A 94 8.04 -15.21 0.17
N GLU A 95 7.09 -15.86 -0.51
CA GLU A 95 6.81 -15.59 -1.93
C GLU A 95 6.17 -14.21 -2.11
N ALA A 96 5.24 -13.83 -1.22
CA ALA A 96 4.62 -12.52 -1.26
C ALA A 96 5.62 -11.39 -0.93
N VAL A 97 6.54 -11.64 0.01
CA VAL A 97 7.65 -10.72 0.33
C VAL A 97 8.58 -10.56 -0.86
N ALA A 98 8.95 -11.65 -1.54
CA ALA A 98 9.79 -11.60 -2.75
C ALA A 98 9.15 -10.75 -3.86
N LYS A 99 7.84 -10.89 -4.10
CA LYS A 99 7.11 -10.02 -5.05
C LYS A 99 7.28 -8.53 -4.74
N ILE A 100 7.29 -8.13 -3.46
CA ILE A 100 7.49 -6.71 -3.11
C ILE A 100 8.92 -6.26 -3.45
N TYR A 101 9.93 -7.10 -3.23
CA TYR A 101 11.30 -6.78 -3.65
C TYR A 101 11.39 -6.58 -5.17
N ASP A 102 10.77 -7.47 -5.95
CA ASP A 102 10.73 -7.38 -7.42
C ASP A 102 10.00 -6.10 -7.90
N ILE A 103 8.79 -5.84 -7.36
CA ILE A 103 8.00 -4.64 -7.70
C ILE A 103 8.80 -3.36 -7.43
N LYS A 104 9.49 -3.30 -6.31
CA LYS A 104 10.28 -2.13 -5.92
C LYS A 104 11.65 -2.06 -6.58
N LYS A 105 12.07 -3.07 -7.32
CA LYS A 105 13.46 -3.22 -7.81
C LYS A 105 14.44 -3.01 -6.67
N ARG A 106 14.14 -3.61 -5.51
CA ARG A 106 14.86 -3.41 -4.26
C ARG A 106 15.74 -4.60 -3.97
N ASP A 107 16.95 -4.32 -3.54
CA ASP A 107 17.85 -5.32 -2.97
C ASP A 107 17.20 -5.90 -1.70
N ASP A 108 17.13 -7.23 -1.59
CA ASP A 108 16.57 -7.96 -0.45
C ASP A 108 17.38 -7.80 0.84
N SER A 109 18.63 -7.32 0.75
CA SER A 109 19.44 -6.94 1.91
C SER A 109 18.87 -5.77 2.73
N LYS A 110 17.93 -4.99 2.15
CA LYS A 110 17.32 -3.83 2.83
C LYS A 110 16.03 -4.22 3.52
N ALA A 111 16.08 -4.38 4.85
CA ALA A 111 14.93 -4.71 5.68
C ALA A 111 13.70 -3.81 5.41
N MET A 112 12.51 -4.42 5.46
CA MET A 112 11.22 -3.73 5.38
C MET A 112 10.55 -3.69 6.76
N ILE A 113 9.62 -2.75 6.94
CA ILE A 113 8.88 -2.59 8.20
C ILE A 113 7.67 -3.53 8.17
N CYS A 114 7.31 -4.10 9.32
CA CYS A 114 6.06 -4.80 9.55
C CYS A 114 5.10 -3.95 10.38
N LEU A 115 3.86 -3.77 9.94
CA LEU A 115 2.80 -3.18 10.72
C LEU A 115 2.08 -4.23 11.56
N ALA A 116 1.75 -3.85 12.78
CA ALA A 116 0.93 -4.61 13.72
C ALA A 116 -0.21 -3.74 14.26
N ASP A 117 -1.30 -4.37 14.71
CA ASP A 117 -2.45 -3.73 15.36
C ASP A 117 -2.23 -3.49 16.86
N SER A 118 -1.34 -4.25 17.49
CA SER A 118 -1.14 -4.27 18.93
C SER A 118 0.23 -4.81 19.36
N ASP A 119 0.59 -4.57 20.61
CA ASP A 119 1.75 -5.15 21.31
C ASP A 119 1.68 -6.69 21.35
N THR A 120 0.52 -7.24 21.70
CA THR A 120 0.26 -8.69 21.68
C THR A 120 0.54 -9.31 20.31
N ARG A 121 0.32 -8.56 19.23
CA ARG A 121 0.70 -9.01 17.88
C ARG A 121 2.22 -9.08 17.72
N ILE A 122 2.95 -8.07 18.17
CA ILE A 122 4.42 -8.05 18.10
C ILE A 122 5.00 -9.22 18.90
N GLN A 123 4.52 -9.50 20.10
CA GLN A 123 5.01 -10.57 20.97
C GLN A 123 4.96 -11.98 20.34
N ARG A 124 4.10 -12.20 19.35
CA ARG A 124 4.04 -13.48 18.61
C ARG A 124 5.15 -13.63 17.57
N TYR A 125 5.81 -12.52 17.20
CA TYR A 125 6.78 -12.45 16.11
C TYR A 125 8.16 -11.96 16.53
N VAL A 126 8.30 -11.57 17.79
CA VAL A 126 9.59 -11.17 18.40
C VAL A 126 9.69 -11.77 19.79
N ARG A 127 10.78 -12.49 20.06
CA ARG A 127 11.04 -13.04 21.39
C ARG A 127 11.73 -12.00 22.28
N ASN A 128 11.36 -11.96 23.55
CA ASN A 128 12.03 -11.17 24.58
C ASN A 128 12.08 -9.67 24.25
N VAL A 129 10.94 -9.08 23.87
CA VAL A 129 10.86 -7.63 23.63
C VAL A 129 11.17 -6.87 24.92
N PRO A 130 12.19 -5.99 24.96
CA PRO A 130 12.55 -5.22 26.16
C PRO A 130 11.42 -4.28 26.59
N ASN A 131 11.21 -4.09 27.91
CA ASN A 131 10.17 -3.22 28.43
C ASN A 131 10.27 -1.78 27.88
N VAL A 132 11.48 -1.25 27.72
CA VAL A 132 11.71 0.07 27.15
C VAL A 132 11.12 0.23 25.74
N ALA A 133 10.97 -0.85 24.97
CA ALA A 133 10.32 -0.82 23.67
C ALA A 133 8.80 -0.54 23.81
N TRP A 134 8.17 -1.15 24.80
CA TRP A 134 6.74 -0.93 25.09
C TRP A 134 6.48 0.50 25.57
N ASP A 135 7.28 0.97 26.54
CA ASP A 135 7.20 2.35 27.04
C ASP A 135 7.33 3.35 25.88
N LEU A 136 8.27 3.11 24.98
CA LEU A 136 8.51 3.97 23.82
C LEU A 136 7.36 3.96 22.81
N LEU A 137 6.79 2.82 22.52
CA LEU A 137 5.64 2.68 21.63
C LEU A 137 4.37 3.28 22.22
N GLU A 138 4.17 3.19 23.54
CA GLU A 138 3.02 3.75 24.24
C GLU A 138 3.06 5.29 24.22
N VAL A 139 4.18 5.90 24.66
CA VAL A 139 4.32 7.36 24.77
C VAL A 139 4.51 8.08 23.45
N SER A 140 4.80 7.34 22.37
CA SER A 140 5.04 7.96 21.06
C SER A 140 3.77 8.53 20.46
N GLU A 141 3.69 9.85 20.32
CA GLU A 141 2.60 10.53 19.61
C GLU A 141 2.74 10.40 18.07
N LYS A 142 3.97 10.33 17.58
CA LYS A 142 4.28 10.21 16.15
C LYS A 142 4.46 8.73 15.76
N PRO A 143 4.24 8.38 14.48
CA PRO A 143 4.53 7.04 13.98
C PRO A 143 5.97 6.64 14.28
N THR A 144 6.16 5.64 15.14
CA THR A 144 7.46 5.16 15.61
C THR A 144 7.64 3.70 15.24
N THR A 145 8.74 3.40 14.57
CA THR A 145 9.17 2.06 14.21
C THR A 145 10.29 1.64 15.14
N VAL A 146 10.17 0.46 15.74
CA VAL A 146 11.22 -0.13 16.56
C VAL A 146 11.85 -1.31 15.82
N ILE A 147 13.19 -1.35 15.78
CA ILE A 147 13.94 -2.50 15.31
C ILE A 147 14.25 -3.35 16.55
N LEU A 148 13.79 -4.60 16.52
CA LEU A 148 13.87 -5.55 17.62
C LEU A 148 14.63 -6.80 17.19
N ASP A 149 15.45 -7.34 18.07
CA ASP A 149 16.16 -8.59 17.86
C ASP A 149 15.25 -9.81 18.03
N ASN A 150 15.72 -10.98 17.63
CA ASN A 150 15.03 -12.27 17.82
C ASN A 150 13.66 -12.38 17.13
N ALA A 151 13.59 -11.96 15.88
CA ALA A 151 12.42 -12.18 15.02
C ALA A 151 12.11 -13.68 14.87
N VAL A 152 10.84 -14.04 14.96
CA VAL A 152 10.35 -15.42 14.79
C VAL A 152 9.06 -15.44 13.98
N ASN A 153 8.73 -16.57 13.39
CA ASN A 153 7.44 -16.81 12.69
C ASN A 153 7.17 -15.85 11.51
N LEU A 154 8.20 -15.16 11.00
CA LEU A 154 8.14 -14.31 9.81
C LEU A 154 8.80 -15.00 8.62
N ALA A 155 8.56 -14.48 7.43
CA ALA A 155 9.24 -14.93 6.22
C ALA A 155 10.76 -14.74 6.35
N PRO A 156 11.59 -15.76 6.03
CA PRO A 156 13.04 -15.68 6.20
C PRO A 156 13.70 -14.52 5.44
N ASN A 157 13.20 -14.20 4.26
CA ASN A 157 13.68 -13.10 3.42
C ASN A 157 13.22 -11.70 3.90
N LEU A 158 12.53 -11.63 5.03
CA LEU A 158 12.11 -10.38 5.67
C LEU A 158 12.95 -10.06 6.92
N ILE A 159 13.52 -11.10 7.53
CA ILE A 159 14.36 -10.98 8.74
C ILE A 159 15.76 -10.53 8.31
N ALA A 160 16.31 -9.52 8.99
CA ALA A 160 17.67 -9.07 8.73
C ALA A 160 18.71 -10.14 9.10
N GLU A 161 19.92 -10.04 8.56
CA GLU A 161 21.02 -11.01 8.81
C GLU A 161 21.37 -11.15 10.30
N ASP A 162 21.22 -10.06 11.08
CA ASP A 162 21.41 -10.04 12.54
C ASP A 162 20.21 -10.62 13.32
N GLY A 163 19.21 -11.17 12.64
CA GLY A 163 18.00 -11.71 13.25
C GLY A 163 16.98 -10.65 13.69
N SER A 164 17.21 -9.39 13.36
CA SER A 164 16.31 -8.29 13.74
C SER A 164 15.18 -8.06 12.74
N ILE A 165 14.14 -7.39 13.20
CA ILE A 165 12.98 -6.96 12.40
C ILE A 165 12.50 -5.58 12.83
N ALA A 166 12.09 -4.76 11.86
CA ALA A 166 11.48 -3.47 12.12
C ALA A 166 9.96 -3.62 12.26
N MET A 167 9.42 -3.27 13.44
CA MET A 167 8.01 -3.38 13.77
C MET A 167 7.42 -2.02 14.11
N ARG A 168 6.16 -1.78 13.72
CA ARG A 168 5.41 -0.57 14.08
C ARG A 168 3.96 -0.93 14.42
N ILE A 169 3.48 -0.42 15.56
CA ILE A 169 2.06 -0.43 15.87
C ILE A 169 1.42 0.76 15.17
N THR A 170 0.54 0.50 14.21
CA THR A 170 -0.20 1.57 13.54
C THR A 170 -1.37 2.04 14.39
N LYS A 171 -1.50 3.37 14.53
CA LYS A 171 -2.60 4.03 15.24
C LYS A 171 -3.68 4.56 14.27
N GLU A 172 -3.40 4.53 12.96
CA GLU A 172 -4.30 5.00 11.92
C GLU A 172 -5.47 3.99 11.72
N PRO A 173 -6.74 4.45 11.68
CA PRO A 173 -7.91 3.57 11.76
C PRO A 173 -7.98 2.51 10.65
N PHE A 174 -7.65 2.86 9.38
CA PHE A 174 -7.72 1.91 8.27
C PHE A 174 -6.67 0.80 8.43
N SER A 175 -5.42 1.17 8.56
CA SER A 175 -4.30 0.22 8.64
C SER A 175 -4.35 -0.61 9.94
N LYS A 176 -4.84 -0.02 11.04
CA LYS A 176 -5.06 -0.74 12.30
C LYS A 176 -6.12 -1.82 12.15
N GLU A 177 -7.28 -1.48 11.58
CA GLU A 177 -8.36 -2.44 11.34
C GLU A 177 -7.95 -3.51 10.32
N LEU A 178 -7.16 -3.12 9.30
CA LEU A 178 -6.61 -4.06 8.32
C LEU A 178 -5.71 -5.11 9.02
N CYS A 179 -4.75 -4.68 9.85
CA CYS A 179 -3.89 -5.57 10.63
C CYS A 179 -4.70 -6.45 11.59
N TYR A 180 -5.69 -5.86 12.26
CA TYR A 180 -6.57 -6.58 13.17
C TYR A 180 -7.34 -7.70 12.46
N ARG A 181 -7.96 -7.44 11.30
CA ARG A 181 -8.71 -8.46 10.55
C ARG A 181 -7.82 -9.48 9.86
N PHE A 182 -6.64 -9.07 9.44
CA PHE A 182 -5.68 -9.98 8.83
C PHE A 182 -5.08 -10.97 9.82
N GLN A 183 -5.00 -10.59 11.11
CA GLN A 183 -4.52 -11.41 12.23
C GLN A 183 -3.03 -11.77 12.17
N LYS A 184 -2.26 -11.15 11.28
CA LYS A 184 -0.81 -11.30 11.12
C LYS A 184 -0.17 -9.93 10.87
N PRO A 185 1.15 -9.77 11.05
CA PRO A 185 1.84 -8.58 10.62
C PRO A 185 1.77 -8.41 9.10
N ILE A 186 1.67 -7.16 8.67
CA ILE A 186 1.64 -6.80 7.25
C ILE A 186 2.96 -6.09 6.92
N VAL A 187 3.67 -6.56 5.90
CA VAL A 187 4.81 -5.82 5.35
C VAL A 187 4.35 -4.42 4.96
N SER A 188 5.14 -3.42 5.28
CA SER A 188 4.87 -2.03 4.93
C SER A 188 6.14 -1.34 4.44
N THR A 189 6.16 -1.03 3.17
CA THR A 189 7.21 -0.22 2.55
C THR A 189 6.57 0.88 1.71
N SER A 190 7.23 2.03 1.57
CA SER A 190 6.67 3.16 0.82
C SER A 190 6.35 2.80 -0.64
N ALA A 191 5.27 3.38 -1.17
CA ALA A 191 4.77 3.15 -2.53
C ALA A 191 5.59 3.95 -3.58
N ASN A 192 6.88 3.59 -3.73
CA ASN A 192 7.82 4.13 -4.71
C ASN A 192 8.81 3.06 -5.15
N ILE A 193 9.43 3.22 -6.31
CA ILE A 193 10.59 2.42 -6.70
C ILE A 193 11.76 2.75 -5.77
N SER A 194 12.59 1.77 -5.49
CA SER A 194 13.73 1.95 -4.56
C SER A 194 14.67 3.05 -5.07
N GLY A 195 15.00 4.01 -4.19
CA GLY A 195 15.82 5.17 -4.56
C GLY A 195 15.05 6.41 -5.03
N GLU A 196 13.78 6.28 -5.38
CA GLU A 196 12.91 7.40 -5.72
C GLU A 196 12.26 8.02 -4.48
N PRO A 197 11.81 9.29 -4.54
CA PRO A 197 11.04 9.90 -3.45
C PRO A 197 9.75 9.14 -3.16
N ALA A 198 9.37 9.04 -1.88
CA ALA A 198 8.10 8.44 -1.49
C ALA A 198 6.92 9.30 -1.97
N ALA A 199 5.90 8.67 -2.55
CA ALA A 199 4.66 9.33 -2.94
C ALA A 199 3.98 9.94 -1.72
N GLN A 200 3.69 11.24 -1.77
CA GLN A 200 3.02 11.95 -0.68
C GLN A 200 1.52 11.68 -0.66
N ASN A 201 0.93 11.47 -1.84
CA ASN A 201 -0.49 11.24 -2.03
C ASN A 201 -0.70 10.06 -3.00
N TYR A 202 -1.92 9.58 -3.08
CA TYR A 202 -2.29 8.55 -4.04
C TYR A 202 -1.99 8.94 -5.50
N CYS A 203 -2.23 10.20 -5.86
CA CYS A 203 -1.99 10.70 -7.23
C CYS A 203 -0.51 10.79 -7.62
N ASP A 204 0.40 10.75 -6.65
CA ASP A 204 1.85 10.79 -6.87
C ASP A 204 2.44 9.39 -7.09
N ILE A 205 1.63 8.33 -6.91
CA ILE A 205 2.09 6.95 -7.06
C ILE A 205 2.27 6.65 -8.56
N ALA A 206 3.43 6.14 -8.92
CA ALA A 206 3.74 5.78 -10.30
C ALA A 206 2.74 4.73 -10.83
N PRO A 207 2.23 4.92 -12.08
CA PRO A 207 1.27 3.97 -12.68
C PRO A 207 1.78 2.52 -12.69
N GLU A 208 3.08 2.31 -12.88
CA GLU A 208 3.69 0.99 -12.89
C GLU A 208 3.49 0.24 -11.55
N LEU A 209 3.47 0.98 -10.43
CA LEU A 209 3.20 0.38 -9.12
C LEU A 209 1.73 0.03 -8.92
N LEU A 210 0.83 0.87 -9.46
CA LEU A 210 -0.61 0.59 -9.42
C LEU A 210 -0.97 -0.69 -10.20
N GLU A 211 -0.28 -0.92 -11.32
CA GLU A 211 -0.47 -2.10 -12.19
C GLU A 211 0.23 -3.36 -11.65
N ALA A 212 1.31 -3.19 -10.87
CA ALA A 212 2.13 -4.30 -10.39
C ALA A 212 1.57 -4.99 -9.13
N VAL A 213 0.62 -4.38 -8.42
CA VAL A 213 0.03 -4.95 -7.21
C VAL A 213 -1.29 -5.67 -7.51
N ASP A 214 -1.65 -6.66 -6.69
CA ASP A 214 -2.88 -7.44 -6.87
C ASP A 214 -4.15 -6.69 -6.42
N TYR A 215 -4.00 -5.68 -5.56
CA TYR A 215 -5.10 -4.84 -5.11
C TYR A 215 -4.64 -3.46 -4.67
N VAL A 216 -5.35 -2.43 -5.13
CA VAL A 216 -5.16 -1.04 -4.71
C VAL A 216 -6.34 -0.62 -3.85
N CYS A 217 -6.13 -0.37 -2.56
CA CYS A 217 -7.17 0.06 -1.65
C CYS A 217 -7.84 1.35 -2.13
N TRP A 218 -9.15 1.41 -1.94
CA TRP A 218 -9.97 2.54 -2.33
C TRP A 218 -9.93 3.69 -1.30
N SER A 219 -9.84 3.33 -0.04
CA SER A 219 -9.88 4.27 1.08
C SER A 219 -8.77 5.30 1.00
N ARG A 220 -9.09 6.54 1.35
CA ARG A 220 -8.15 7.67 1.47
C ARG A 220 -7.44 8.11 0.17
N ARG A 221 -7.91 7.70 -1.02
CA ARG A 221 -7.34 8.15 -2.31
C ARG A 221 -7.46 9.66 -2.55
N GLN A 222 -8.42 10.31 -1.90
CA GLN A 222 -8.69 11.75 -2.05
C GLN A 222 -7.97 12.62 -1.00
N GLU A 223 -7.16 12.00 -0.13
CA GLU A 223 -6.38 12.76 0.84
C GLU A 223 -5.13 13.35 0.19
N HIS A 224 -4.94 14.66 0.43
CA HIS A 224 -3.80 15.42 -0.09
C HIS A 224 -2.95 16.01 1.05
N LYS A 225 -2.95 15.37 2.22
CA LYS A 225 -2.14 15.83 3.34
C LYS A 225 -0.69 15.33 3.18
N PRO A 226 0.30 16.19 3.39
CA PRO A 226 1.68 15.75 3.42
C PRO A 226 1.89 14.80 4.60
N HIS A 227 2.59 13.73 4.37
CA HIS A 227 2.91 12.74 5.38
C HIS A 227 4.42 12.66 5.58
N THR A 228 4.84 12.44 6.81
CA THR A 228 6.24 12.24 7.16
C THR A 228 6.51 10.76 7.45
N PRO A 229 7.67 10.22 7.05
CA PRO A 229 8.08 8.88 7.45
C PRO A 229 8.13 8.72 8.98
N SER A 230 7.99 7.49 9.47
CA SER A 230 8.13 7.19 10.91
C SER A 230 9.53 7.48 11.42
N SER A 231 9.67 7.81 12.69
CA SER A 231 10.94 7.67 13.40
C SER A 231 11.35 6.19 13.44
N ILE A 232 12.66 5.91 13.43
CA ILE A 232 13.19 4.54 13.53
C ILE A 232 14.18 4.48 14.67
N ILE A 233 13.95 3.55 15.59
CA ILE A 233 14.75 3.37 16.80
C ILE A 233 15.11 1.89 16.89
N LYS A 234 16.40 1.55 17.04
CA LYS A 234 16.84 0.18 17.34
C LYS A 234 16.92 0.00 18.85
N ILE A 235 16.37 -1.10 19.33
CA ILE A 235 16.38 -1.48 20.75
C ILE A 235 16.89 -2.91 20.83
N THR A 236 18.06 -3.08 21.41
CA THR A 236 18.70 -4.39 21.61
C THR A 236 18.10 -5.12 22.81
N ASN A 237 18.31 -6.43 22.92
CA ASN A 237 17.78 -7.26 24.01
C ASN A 237 18.23 -6.82 25.42
N ASP A 238 19.39 -6.19 25.53
CA ASP A 238 19.93 -5.59 26.77
C ASP A 238 19.37 -4.17 27.04
N GLY A 239 18.45 -3.70 26.21
CA GLY A 239 17.76 -2.43 26.40
C GLY A 239 18.51 -1.19 25.89
N VAL A 240 19.58 -1.37 25.12
CA VAL A 240 20.27 -0.23 24.51
C VAL A 240 19.41 0.38 23.39
N VAL A 241 19.18 1.70 23.49
CA VAL A 241 18.37 2.46 22.54
C VAL A 241 19.24 3.26 21.59
N THR A 242 19.06 3.05 20.29
CA THR A 242 19.79 3.80 19.24
C THR A 242 18.80 4.43 18.24
N ILE A 243 18.88 5.72 18.06
CA ILE A 243 18.05 6.44 17.07
C ILE A 243 18.68 6.28 15.69
N ILE A 244 17.98 5.63 14.77
CA ILE A 244 18.40 5.44 13.38
C ILE A 244 17.89 6.58 12.50
N ARG A 245 16.63 7.03 12.74
CA ARG A 245 15.99 8.14 12.02
C ARG A 245 15.01 8.86 12.95
N LYS A 246 15.06 10.21 12.93
CA LYS A 246 14.09 11.08 13.63
C LYS A 246 12.91 11.42 12.75
#